data_200ac6f9df2b45a2b2e49d29f16deafe
#
_entry.id   200ac6f9df2b45a2b2e49d29f16deafe
#
_cell.length_a   1.000
_cell.length_b   1.000
_cell.length_c   1.000
_cell.angle_alpha   90.00
_cell.angle_beta   90.00
_cell.angle_gamma   90.00
#
_symmetry.space_group_name_H-M   'P 1'
#
loop_
_entity.id
_entity.type
_entity.pdbx_description
1 polymer ?
#
loop_
_entity_poly.entity_id
_entity_poly.type
_entity_poly.pdbx_seq_one_letter_code
_entity_poly.pdbx_strand_id
1 'polypeptide(L)'
;ISPYLEYQEGKNPSYWVENAFTPEAAAAIYEDLKEVVSNPEGTGHSAAQVAGVALAGKTGTAEIKESQEDKDGTELGWFAVYNTEGLDGQTVLMLNMVEDVKGRGGSGYVVNKDVEVWNQVLAE
;
A
#
# COMPACT_ATOMS: atom_id res chain seq x y z
N ILE A 1 4.60 -1.22 15.56
CA ILE A 1 4.46 0.20 15.98
C ILE A 1 3.05 0.42 16.47
N SER A 2 2.91 1.21 17.54
CA SER A 2 1.61 1.69 18.01
C SER A 2 1.30 3.01 17.30
N PRO A 3 0.25 3.09 16.47
CA PRO A 3 -0.10 4.32 15.80
C PRO A 3 -0.65 5.37 16.78
N TYR A 4 -0.49 6.63 16.44
CA TYR A 4 -1.10 7.76 17.15
C TYR A 4 -1.57 8.81 16.14
N LEU A 5 -2.61 9.57 16.50
CA LEU A 5 -3.26 10.51 15.58
C LEU A 5 -2.65 11.91 15.60
N GLU A 6 -2.01 12.29 16.70
CA GLU A 6 -1.42 13.63 16.85
C GLU A 6 0.10 13.54 16.77
N TYR A 7 0.69 14.32 15.86
CA TYR A 7 2.14 14.44 15.80
C TYR A 7 2.69 15.01 17.09
N GLN A 8 3.72 14.36 17.62
CA GLN A 8 4.45 14.79 18.82
C GLN A 8 5.94 14.76 18.52
N GLU A 9 6.54 15.94 18.45
CA GLU A 9 7.98 16.07 18.22
C GLU A 9 8.79 15.33 19.29
N GLY A 10 9.79 14.57 18.87
CA GLY A 10 10.66 13.81 19.76
C GLY A 10 10.02 12.56 20.38
N LYS A 11 8.79 12.23 20.02
CA LYS A 11 8.16 10.98 20.49
C LYS A 11 8.83 9.78 19.85
N ASN A 12 9.42 8.93 20.67
CA ASN A 12 9.94 7.65 20.22
C ASN A 12 8.79 6.70 19.84
N PRO A 13 8.97 5.87 18.79
CA PRO A 13 7.99 4.86 18.45
C PRO A 13 7.80 3.88 19.62
N SER A 14 6.56 3.48 19.84
CA SER A 14 6.21 2.38 20.73
C SER A 14 5.66 1.20 19.92
N TYR A 15 5.69 0.02 20.50
CA TYR A 15 5.30 -1.21 19.82
C TYR A 15 4.24 -1.95 20.63
N TRP A 16 3.19 -2.43 19.95
CA TRP A 16 2.21 -3.33 20.57
C TRP A 16 2.81 -4.72 20.83
N VAL A 17 3.64 -5.17 19.88
CA VAL A 17 4.39 -6.42 19.99
C VAL A 17 5.80 -6.15 19.48
N GLU A 18 6.78 -6.50 20.29
CA GLU A 18 8.18 -6.48 19.90
C GLU A 18 8.58 -7.84 19.31
N ASN A 19 9.45 -7.81 18.30
CA ASN A 19 9.96 -9.01 17.63
C ASN A 19 8.85 -9.95 17.13
N ALA A 20 7.77 -9.37 16.56
CA ALA A 20 6.66 -10.15 16.02
C ALA A 20 7.07 -11.08 14.87
N PHE A 21 8.13 -10.75 14.17
CA PHE A 21 8.74 -11.55 13.09
C PHE A 21 10.23 -11.72 13.32
N THR A 22 10.80 -12.81 12.82
CA THR A 22 12.26 -12.92 12.76
C THR A 22 12.80 -11.94 11.71
N PRO A 23 14.07 -11.51 11.82
CA PRO A 23 14.69 -10.63 10.81
C PRO A 23 14.63 -11.22 9.40
N GLU A 24 14.79 -12.54 9.27
CA GLU A 24 14.75 -13.26 7.98
C GLU A 24 13.34 -13.22 7.37
N ALA A 25 12.31 -13.44 8.19
CA ALA A 25 10.91 -13.36 7.74
C ALA A 25 10.55 -11.94 7.33
N ALA A 26 10.98 -10.94 8.11
CA ALA A 26 10.76 -9.53 7.77
C ALA A 26 11.44 -9.14 6.47
N ALA A 27 12.69 -9.59 6.25
CA ALA A 27 13.43 -9.35 5.01
C ALA A 27 12.75 -10.01 3.80
N ALA A 28 12.28 -11.24 3.93
CA ALA A 28 11.56 -11.93 2.85
C ALA A 28 10.28 -11.18 2.47
N ILE A 29 9.45 -10.80 3.46
CA ILE A 29 8.23 -10.02 3.23
C ILE A 29 8.54 -8.68 2.57
N TYR A 30 9.62 -8.02 2.99
CA TYR A 30 10.05 -6.75 2.42
C TYR A 30 10.37 -6.87 0.91
N GLU A 31 11.12 -7.90 0.53
CA GLU A 31 11.42 -8.16 -0.89
C GLU A 31 10.15 -8.51 -1.68
N ASP A 32 9.27 -9.35 -1.13
CA ASP A 32 7.99 -9.67 -1.77
C ASP A 32 7.12 -8.41 -2.00
N LEU A 33 7.07 -7.51 -1.04
CA LEU A 33 6.33 -6.24 -1.18
C LEU A 33 6.93 -5.30 -2.22
N LYS A 34 8.26 -5.33 -2.39
CA LYS A 34 8.93 -4.60 -3.49
C LYS A 34 8.56 -5.19 -4.85
N GLU A 35 8.54 -6.51 -4.97
CA GLU A 35 8.17 -7.20 -6.22
C GLU A 35 6.74 -6.86 -6.69
N VAL A 36 5.80 -6.60 -5.78
CA VAL A 36 4.43 -6.15 -6.14
C VAL A 36 4.47 -4.90 -7.03
N VAL A 37 5.44 -4.01 -6.82
CA VAL A 37 5.58 -2.75 -7.55
C VAL A 37 6.65 -2.84 -8.64
N SER A 38 7.83 -3.40 -8.35
CA SER A 38 8.96 -3.40 -9.28
C SER A 38 8.82 -4.38 -10.43
N ASN A 39 8.18 -5.52 -10.19
CA ASN A 39 7.98 -6.54 -11.21
C ASN A 39 6.92 -6.10 -12.24
N PRO A 40 7.19 -6.18 -13.55
CA PRO A 40 6.21 -5.84 -14.59
C PRO A 40 4.89 -6.63 -14.50
N GLU A 41 4.92 -7.84 -13.95
CA GLU A 41 3.73 -8.67 -13.72
C GLU A 41 3.11 -8.41 -12.34
N GLY A 42 3.70 -7.52 -11.53
CA GLY A 42 3.20 -7.17 -10.20
C GLY A 42 1.87 -6.42 -10.25
N THR A 43 0.97 -6.76 -9.35
CA THR A 43 -0.38 -6.15 -9.30
C THR A 43 -0.38 -4.66 -8.95
N GLY A 44 0.72 -4.15 -8.41
CA GLY A 44 0.96 -2.74 -8.09
C GLY A 44 1.93 -2.04 -9.04
N HIS A 45 2.28 -2.66 -10.18
CA HIS A 45 3.35 -2.18 -11.06
C HIS A 45 3.15 -0.74 -11.55
N SER A 46 1.93 -0.27 -11.73
CA SER A 46 1.69 1.14 -12.10
C SER A 46 2.32 2.13 -11.12
N ALA A 47 2.50 1.75 -9.85
CA ALA A 47 3.17 2.60 -8.85
C ALA A 47 4.68 2.77 -9.08
N ALA A 48 5.31 1.93 -9.90
CA ALA A 48 6.70 2.10 -10.32
C ALA A 48 6.94 3.36 -11.18
N GLN A 49 5.86 3.99 -11.66
CA GLN A 49 5.93 5.22 -12.46
C GLN A 49 6.09 6.50 -11.61
N VAL A 50 5.96 6.39 -10.27
CA VAL A 50 6.18 7.53 -9.38
C VAL A 50 7.66 7.90 -9.40
N ALA A 51 7.95 9.12 -9.84
CA ALA A 51 9.33 9.57 -10.00
C ALA A 51 9.96 9.99 -8.66
N GLY A 52 11.25 9.71 -8.48
CA GLY A 52 12.02 10.21 -7.33
C GLY A 52 11.86 9.40 -6.04
N VAL A 53 11.06 8.33 -6.03
CA VAL A 53 10.87 7.47 -4.86
C VAL A 53 10.69 6.02 -5.29
N ALA A 54 11.31 5.10 -4.57
CA ALA A 54 11.06 3.67 -4.76
C ALA A 54 9.95 3.20 -3.79
N LEU A 55 9.00 2.46 -4.31
CA LEU A 55 7.81 2.03 -3.58
C LEU A 55 7.75 0.51 -3.41
N ALA A 56 7.15 0.10 -2.31
CA ALA A 56 6.75 -1.27 -2.04
C ALA A 56 5.31 -1.27 -1.51
N GLY A 57 4.56 -2.34 -1.75
CA GLY A 57 3.16 -2.32 -1.34
C GLY A 57 2.44 -3.64 -1.52
N LYS A 58 1.14 -3.63 -1.20
CA LYS A 58 0.25 -4.77 -1.34
C LYS A 58 -1.12 -4.31 -1.81
N THR A 59 -1.58 -4.88 -2.90
CA THR A 59 -2.94 -4.71 -3.39
C THR A 59 -3.89 -5.68 -2.69
N GLY A 60 -5.14 -5.31 -2.60
CA GLY A 60 -6.20 -6.17 -2.10
C GLY A 60 -7.51 -5.92 -2.82
N THR A 61 -8.29 -6.96 -3.02
CA THR A 61 -9.67 -6.86 -3.49
C THR A 61 -10.54 -7.71 -2.57
N ALA A 62 -11.56 -7.11 -2.00
CA ALA A 62 -12.52 -7.78 -1.16
C ALA A 62 -13.90 -7.74 -1.85
N GLU A 63 -14.48 -8.91 -2.10
CA GLU A 63 -15.84 -9.02 -2.61
C GLU A 63 -16.85 -8.86 -1.47
N ILE A 64 -17.82 -7.99 -1.67
CA ILE A 64 -18.97 -7.81 -0.76
C ILE A 64 -20.16 -8.49 -1.39
N LYS A 65 -20.47 -9.68 -0.92
CA LYS A 65 -21.52 -10.56 -1.44
C LYS A 65 -22.44 -11.04 -0.33
N GLU A 66 -23.71 -11.24 -0.65
CA GLU A 66 -24.67 -11.85 0.28
C GLU A 66 -24.55 -13.38 0.33
N SER A 67 -24.06 -14.00 -0.74
CA SER A 67 -23.78 -15.44 -0.85
C SER A 67 -22.67 -15.73 -1.86
N GLN A 68 -22.20 -16.97 -1.95
CA GLN A 68 -21.21 -17.39 -2.93
C GLN A 68 -21.74 -17.31 -4.39
N GLU A 69 -23.03 -17.45 -4.58
CA GLU A 69 -23.71 -17.38 -5.87
C GLU A 69 -24.05 -15.94 -6.30
N ASP A 70 -23.92 -14.97 -5.39
CA ASP A 70 -24.18 -13.56 -5.68
C ASP A 70 -23.17 -13.02 -6.70
N LYS A 71 -23.68 -12.62 -7.87
CA LYS A 71 -22.92 -12.01 -8.97
C LYS A 71 -23.07 -10.48 -9.03
N ASP A 72 -23.99 -9.94 -8.25
CA ASP A 72 -24.33 -8.52 -8.25
C ASP A 72 -23.61 -7.74 -7.15
N GLY A 73 -22.97 -8.46 -6.21
CA GLY A 73 -22.16 -7.87 -5.15
C GLY A 73 -21.09 -6.92 -5.68
N THR A 74 -20.67 -5.98 -4.82
CA THR A 74 -19.63 -5.00 -5.12
C THR A 74 -18.25 -5.51 -4.72
N GLU A 75 -17.22 -4.77 -5.09
CA GLU A 75 -15.82 -5.06 -4.74
C GLU A 75 -15.17 -3.83 -4.12
N LEU A 76 -14.47 -4.03 -2.99
CA LEU A 76 -13.59 -3.02 -2.41
C LEU A 76 -12.18 -3.23 -2.94
N GLY A 77 -11.60 -2.21 -3.53
CA GLY A 77 -10.19 -2.20 -3.92
C GLY A 77 -9.33 -1.55 -2.84
N TRP A 78 -8.18 -2.14 -2.55
CA TRP A 78 -7.23 -1.68 -1.55
C TRP A 78 -5.83 -1.58 -2.13
N PHE A 79 -5.08 -0.59 -1.70
CA PHE A 79 -3.64 -0.53 -1.89
C PHE A 79 -2.98 0.05 -0.65
N ALA A 80 -2.07 -0.72 -0.05
CA ALA A 80 -1.15 -0.26 0.98
C ALA A 80 0.22 -0.10 0.33
N VAL A 81 0.78 1.09 0.35
CA VAL A 81 2.04 1.41 -0.31
C VAL A 81 2.90 2.30 0.57
N TYR A 82 4.20 2.07 0.58
CA TYR A 82 5.16 2.88 1.30
C TYR A 82 6.44 3.06 0.48
N ASN A 83 7.19 4.12 0.77
CA ASN A 83 8.48 4.34 0.15
C ASN A 83 9.56 3.50 0.84
N THR A 84 10.40 2.84 0.05
CA THR A 84 11.57 2.08 0.53
C THR A 84 12.82 2.93 0.59
N GLU A 85 12.88 3.98 -0.22
CA GLU A 85 13.97 4.97 -0.29
C GLU A 85 13.44 6.29 -0.84
N GLY A 86 14.25 7.31 -0.83
CA GLY A 86 13.83 8.69 -1.12
C GLY A 86 13.28 9.39 0.14
N LEU A 87 12.66 10.54 0.00
CA LEU A 87 12.04 11.35 1.06
C LEU A 87 12.97 11.64 2.26
N ASP A 88 14.28 11.84 2.01
CA ASP A 88 15.26 12.24 3.03
C ASP A 88 15.26 11.36 4.30
N GLY A 89 15.08 10.04 4.11
CA GLY A 89 15.06 9.06 5.19
C GLY A 89 13.72 8.96 5.94
N GLN A 90 12.71 9.67 5.49
CA GLN A 90 11.36 9.51 6.03
C GLN A 90 10.63 8.36 5.34
N THR A 91 9.85 7.60 6.09
CA THR A 91 8.96 6.58 5.56
C THR A 91 7.51 7.04 5.69
N VAL A 92 6.84 7.10 4.57
CA VAL A 92 5.42 7.41 4.48
C VAL A 92 4.67 6.14 4.06
N LEU A 93 3.70 5.74 4.85
CA LEU A 93 2.74 4.69 4.49
C LEU A 93 1.44 5.34 4.04
N MET A 94 1.01 5.03 2.84
CA MET A 94 -0.31 5.38 2.32
C MET A 94 -1.16 4.12 2.25
N LEU A 95 -2.37 4.19 2.78
CA LEU A 95 -3.35 3.12 2.73
C LEU A 95 -4.65 3.67 2.17
N ASN A 96 -5.03 3.24 1.00
CA ASN A 96 -6.25 3.66 0.33
C ASN A 96 -7.21 2.50 0.08
N MET A 97 -8.49 2.82 0.18
CA MET A 97 -9.59 1.95 -0.16
C MET A 97 -10.57 2.71 -1.06
N VAL A 98 -11.04 2.04 -2.09
CA VAL A 98 -12.11 2.55 -2.95
C VAL A 98 -13.23 1.54 -2.98
N GLU A 99 -14.44 2.02 -2.68
CA GLU A 99 -15.66 1.23 -2.83
C GLU A 99 -16.03 1.08 -4.31
N ASP A 100 -16.62 -0.07 -4.63
CA ASP A 100 -17.13 -0.37 -5.96
C ASP A 100 -16.10 -0.23 -7.08
N VAL A 101 -15.04 -1.00 -6.99
CA VAL A 101 -14.05 -1.13 -8.08
C VAL A 101 -14.41 -2.20 -9.10
N LYS A 102 -15.56 -2.86 -8.96
CA LYS A 102 -16.09 -3.84 -9.91
C LYS A 102 -16.27 -3.19 -11.29
N GLY A 103 -15.68 -3.79 -12.30
CA GLY A 103 -15.68 -3.25 -13.66
C GLY A 103 -14.74 -2.07 -13.91
N ARG A 104 -13.97 -1.61 -12.89
CA ARG A 104 -12.99 -0.52 -13.00
C ARG A 104 -11.54 -1.02 -13.03
N GLY A 105 -11.34 -2.33 -12.97
CA GLY A 105 -10.00 -2.93 -12.90
C GLY A 105 -9.58 -3.35 -11.48
N GLY A 106 -10.52 -3.46 -10.55
CA GLY A 106 -10.27 -3.94 -9.19
C GLY A 106 -9.27 -3.05 -8.45
N SER A 107 -8.35 -3.67 -7.71
CA SER A 107 -7.29 -2.95 -6.98
C SER A 107 -6.37 -2.12 -7.88
N GLY A 108 -6.24 -2.44 -9.17
CA GLY A 108 -5.46 -1.64 -10.11
C GLY A 108 -5.97 -0.21 -10.26
N TYR A 109 -7.28 0.01 -10.11
CA TYR A 109 -7.86 1.34 -10.08
C TYR A 109 -7.33 2.16 -8.89
N VAL A 110 -7.22 1.53 -7.72
CA VAL A 110 -6.69 2.18 -6.51
C VAL A 110 -5.22 2.51 -6.68
N VAL A 111 -4.42 1.57 -7.24
CA VAL A 111 -3.00 1.81 -7.52
C VAL A 111 -2.81 3.06 -8.38
N ASN A 112 -3.61 3.21 -9.45
CA ASN A 112 -3.53 4.38 -10.32
C ASN A 112 -3.89 5.69 -9.59
N LYS A 113 -4.87 5.65 -8.68
CA LYS A 113 -5.21 6.82 -7.84
C LYS A 113 -4.08 7.18 -6.88
N ASP A 114 -3.41 6.19 -6.31
CA ASP A 114 -2.26 6.42 -5.43
C ASP A 114 -1.08 7.03 -6.20
N VAL A 115 -0.85 6.65 -7.45
CA VAL A 115 0.16 7.29 -8.31
C VAL A 115 -0.14 8.78 -8.48
N GLU A 116 -1.40 9.15 -8.71
CA GLU A 116 -1.80 10.56 -8.81
C GLU A 116 -1.48 11.32 -7.51
N VAL A 117 -1.81 10.74 -6.35
CA VAL A 117 -1.57 11.35 -5.03
C VAL A 117 -0.07 11.47 -4.74
N TRP A 118 0.71 10.41 -4.96
CA TRP A 118 2.17 10.44 -4.77
C TRP A 118 2.84 11.52 -5.61
N ASN A 119 2.47 11.64 -6.88
CA ASN A 119 3.03 12.66 -7.75
C ASN A 119 2.66 14.08 -7.31
N GLN A 120 1.49 14.28 -6.70
CA GLN A 120 1.11 15.58 -6.13
C GLN A 120 1.93 15.90 -4.88
N VAL A 121 2.05 14.95 -3.95
CA VAL A 121 2.82 15.13 -2.70
C VAL A 121 4.29 15.39 -2.97
N LEU A 122 4.89 14.74 -3.99
CA LEU A 122 6.29 14.91 -4.33
C LEU A 122 6.57 16.19 -5.14
N ALA A 123 5.54 16.88 -5.65
CA ALA A 123 5.67 18.11 -6.40
C ALA A 123 5.67 19.38 -5.50
N GLU A 124 5.33 19.23 -4.22
CA GLU A 124 5.32 20.32 -3.21
C GLU A 124 6.69 20.46 -2.52
#